data_4eb3bfb7b1d99aece3ac099236ccc096
#
_entry.id   4eb3bfb7b1d99aece3ac099236ccc096
#
_cell.length_a   1.000
_cell.length_b   1.000
_cell.length_c   1.000
_cell.angle_alpha   90.00
_cell.angle_beta   90.00
_cell.angle_gamma   90.00
#
_symmetry.space_group_name_H-M   'P 1'
#
loop_
_entity.id
_entity.type
_entity.pdbx_description
1 polymer ?
#
loop_
_entity_poly.entity_id
_entity_poly.type
_entity_poly.pdbx_seq_one_letter_code
_entity_poly.pdbx_strand_id
1 'polypeptide(L)'
;IPEYPSNIYDIYRINRVLAVNVPVTDIGAWNNDLGITLRKLGPQKQANAIIVFVNTPDRNYINALESAWLGGKKNDIIIAVGVTQWPHIDWVEVSSWTKQELFKVQLRDDLQALGDVDRAQFMALINKHTTETFVRRPMRDFEYLADEIEPALWVIILATVLGVLASLGLSYWFYREDPFGSNYNWR
;
A
#
# COMPACT_ATOMS: atom_id res chain seq x y z
N ILE A 1 -13.19 8.78 -8.02
CA ILE A 1 -11.95 8.29 -7.38
C ILE A 1 -11.26 7.36 -8.37
N PRO A 2 -9.98 7.58 -8.69
CA PRO A 2 -9.23 6.70 -9.57
C PRO A 2 -8.94 5.36 -8.87
N GLU A 3 -8.68 4.32 -9.67
CA GLU A 3 -8.25 3.04 -9.14
C GLU A 3 -6.86 3.15 -8.49
N TYR A 4 -6.64 2.38 -7.42
CA TYR A 4 -5.32 2.30 -6.79
C TYR A 4 -4.30 1.67 -7.76
N PRO A 5 -3.11 2.28 -7.96
CA PRO A 5 -2.09 1.75 -8.88
C PRO A 5 -1.46 0.47 -8.31
N SER A 6 -2.13 -0.67 -8.51
CA SER A 6 -1.83 -1.96 -7.87
C SER A 6 -0.96 -2.90 -8.69
N ASN A 7 -0.62 -2.56 -9.93
CA ASN A 7 0.14 -3.46 -10.80
C ASN A 7 1.58 -3.65 -10.30
N ILE A 8 1.77 -4.67 -9.44
CA ILE A 8 3.03 -4.94 -8.75
C ILE A 8 4.05 -5.70 -9.61
N TYR A 9 3.63 -6.25 -10.76
CA TYR A 9 4.49 -7.08 -11.61
C TYR A 9 5.41 -6.26 -12.53
N ASP A 10 5.10 -4.97 -12.72
CA ASP A 10 5.90 -4.06 -13.52
C ASP A 10 6.19 -2.77 -12.75
N ILE A 11 7.10 -2.87 -11.77
CA ILE A 11 7.48 -1.72 -10.92
C ILE A 11 8.04 -0.53 -11.70
N TYR A 12 8.48 -0.72 -12.93
CA TYR A 12 9.04 0.34 -13.78
C TYR A 12 7.96 1.05 -14.62
N ARG A 13 6.80 0.43 -14.80
CA ARG A 13 5.70 0.96 -15.62
C ARG A 13 4.44 1.32 -14.86
N ILE A 14 4.45 1.20 -13.53
CA ILE A 14 3.31 1.62 -12.73
C ILE A 14 3.13 3.13 -12.84
N ASN A 15 1.96 3.55 -13.29
CA ASN A 15 1.56 4.95 -13.29
C ASN A 15 1.20 5.37 -11.87
N ARG A 16 2.08 6.11 -11.22
CA ARG A 16 1.89 6.63 -9.86
C ARG A 16 1.48 8.10 -9.82
N VAL A 17 1.47 8.74 -10.97
CA VAL A 17 0.92 10.08 -11.13
C VAL A 17 -0.38 9.96 -11.88
N LEU A 18 -1.46 10.30 -11.21
CA LEU A 18 -2.83 10.18 -11.72
C LEU A 18 -3.42 11.58 -11.89
N ALA A 19 -4.21 11.78 -12.94
CA ALA A 19 -4.90 13.02 -13.21
C ALA A 19 -6.39 12.75 -13.34
N VAL A 20 -7.19 13.39 -12.49
CA VAL A 20 -8.65 13.27 -12.49
C VAL A 20 -9.25 14.60 -12.92
N ASN A 21 -9.66 14.68 -14.18
CA ASN A 21 -10.22 15.88 -14.79
C ASN A 21 -9.28 17.11 -14.75
N VAL A 22 -7.96 16.89 -14.70
CA VAL A 22 -6.92 17.93 -14.75
C VAL A 22 -6.09 17.73 -16.01
N PRO A 23 -5.86 18.75 -16.85
CA PRO A 23 -5.05 18.64 -18.05
C PRO A 23 -3.54 18.69 -17.73
N VAL A 24 -3.05 17.69 -16.99
CA VAL A 24 -1.63 17.62 -16.61
C VAL A 24 -0.77 17.50 -17.86
N THR A 25 0.09 18.48 -18.08
CA THR A 25 1.03 18.47 -19.21
C THR A 25 2.07 17.38 -19.03
N ASP A 26 2.20 16.50 -20.02
CA ASP A 26 3.21 15.43 -20.08
C ASP A 26 3.20 14.50 -18.82
N ILE A 27 2.06 13.89 -18.55
CA ILE A 27 1.92 12.95 -17.43
C ILE A 27 2.90 11.77 -17.53
N GLY A 28 3.36 11.44 -18.73
CA GLY A 28 4.39 10.41 -18.95
C GLY A 28 5.72 10.82 -18.34
N ALA A 29 6.15 12.08 -18.51
CA ALA A 29 7.36 12.59 -17.88
C ALA A 29 7.24 12.65 -16.34
N TRP A 30 6.06 13.02 -15.82
CA TRP A 30 5.78 12.96 -14.39
C TRP A 30 5.99 11.56 -13.82
N ASN A 31 5.43 10.53 -14.47
CA ASN A 31 5.58 9.14 -14.06
C ASN A 31 7.02 8.66 -14.15
N ASN A 32 7.76 9.06 -15.21
CA ASN A 32 9.17 8.74 -15.36
C ASN A 32 10.02 9.35 -14.23
N ASP A 33 9.87 10.64 -13.96
CA ASP A 33 10.67 11.35 -12.96
C ASP A 33 10.37 10.86 -11.54
N LEU A 34 9.09 10.58 -11.24
CA LEU A 34 8.71 9.94 -9.99
C LEU A 34 9.31 8.54 -9.88
N GLY A 35 9.30 7.76 -10.97
CA GLY A 35 9.93 6.45 -11.03
C GLY A 35 11.44 6.50 -10.75
N ILE A 36 12.14 7.49 -11.30
CA ILE A 36 13.58 7.74 -11.02
C ILE A 36 13.80 8.06 -9.55
N THR A 37 12.98 8.93 -8.98
CA THR A 37 13.03 9.31 -7.57
C THR A 37 12.79 8.08 -6.68
N LEU A 38 11.78 7.28 -6.97
CA LEU A 38 11.44 6.10 -6.18
C LEU A 38 12.46 4.96 -6.27
N ARG A 39 13.23 4.86 -7.37
CA ARG A 39 14.37 3.92 -7.44
C ARG A 39 15.43 4.20 -6.38
N LYS A 40 15.58 5.46 -5.96
CA LYS A 40 16.48 5.85 -4.87
C LYS A 40 15.82 5.65 -3.50
N LEU A 41 14.60 6.12 -3.35
CA LEU A 41 13.86 6.10 -2.08
C LEU A 41 13.41 4.68 -1.66
N GLY A 42 13.08 3.82 -2.62
CA GLY A 42 12.65 2.45 -2.35
C GLY A 42 13.64 1.64 -1.51
N PRO A 43 14.90 1.48 -1.95
CA PRO A 43 15.92 0.77 -1.17
C PRO A 43 16.28 1.45 0.15
N GLN A 44 16.30 2.78 0.20
CA GLN A 44 16.76 3.54 1.37
C GLN A 44 15.69 3.67 2.46
N LYS A 45 14.45 3.92 2.07
CA LYS A 45 13.33 4.25 2.97
C LYS A 45 12.17 3.28 2.88
N GLN A 46 12.18 2.37 1.90
CA GLN A 46 11.04 1.49 1.59
C GLN A 46 9.76 2.30 1.37
N ALA A 47 9.89 3.48 0.76
CA ALA A 47 8.79 4.39 0.48
C ALA A 47 8.32 4.25 -0.97
N ASN A 48 7.03 4.41 -1.18
CA ASN A 48 6.37 4.52 -2.47
C ASN A 48 5.53 5.80 -2.47
N ALA A 49 5.67 6.67 -3.46
CA ALA A 49 4.87 7.88 -3.55
C ALA A 49 3.87 7.78 -4.70
N ILE A 50 2.66 8.27 -4.47
CA ILE A 50 1.57 8.36 -5.44
C ILE A 50 1.07 9.80 -5.44
N ILE A 51 0.98 10.42 -6.60
CA ILE A 51 0.49 11.79 -6.77
C ILE A 51 -0.86 11.73 -7.51
N VAL A 52 -1.87 12.39 -6.96
CA VAL A 52 -3.20 12.50 -7.58
C VAL A 52 -3.53 13.97 -7.77
N PHE A 53 -3.49 14.44 -9.01
CA PHE A 53 -4.03 15.74 -9.38
C PHE A 53 -5.53 15.63 -9.61
N VAL A 54 -6.31 16.48 -8.97
CA VAL A 54 -7.78 16.42 -9.06
C VAL A 54 -8.39 17.79 -9.24
N ASN A 55 -9.37 17.89 -10.14
CA ASN A 55 -10.12 19.13 -10.35
C ASN A 55 -11.27 19.22 -9.32
N THR A 56 -10.95 19.63 -8.11
CA THR A 56 -11.93 19.92 -7.05
C THR A 56 -11.36 20.89 -6.04
N PRO A 57 -12.15 21.86 -5.55
CA PRO A 57 -11.76 22.73 -4.44
C PRO A 57 -11.89 22.06 -3.07
N ASP A 58 -12.50 20.86 -3.00
CA ASP A 58 -12.77 20.17 -1.73
C ASP A 58 -11.56 19.36 -1.26
N ARG A 59 -10.93 19.80 -0.18
CA ARG A 59 -9.81 19.12 0.48
C ARG A 59 -10.19 17.76 1.08
N ASN A 60 -11.48 17.54 1.39
CA ASN A 60 -11.95 16.24 1.90
C ASN A 60 -11.83 15.12 0.87
N TYR A 61 -11.46 15.43 -0.37
CA TYR A 61 -11.17 14.43 -1.40
C TYR A 61 -10.13 13.41 -0.92
N ILE A 62 -9.14 13.81 -0.11
CA ILE A 62 -8.15 12.87 0.46
C ILE A 62 -8.80 11.78 1.30
N ASN A 63 -9.83 12.13 2.10
CA ASN A 63 -10.53 11.16 2.95
C ASN A 63 -11.33 10.15 2.10
N ALA A 64 -11.94 10.62 1.01
CA ALA A 64 -12.63 9.75 0.06
C ALA A 64 -11.65 8.81 -0.67
N LEU A 65 -10.45 9.32 -0.99
CA LEU A 65 -9.37 8.55 -1.60
C LEU A 65 -8.84 7.48 -0.64
N GLU A 66 -8.59 7.85 0.62
CA GLU A 66 -8.18 6.91 1.67
C GLU A 66 -9.21 5.80 1.87
N SER A 67 -10.50 6.15 1.94
CA SER A 67 -11.58 5.17 2.08
C SER A 67 -11.64 4.21 0.89
N ALA A 68 -11.55 4.72 -0.34
CA ALA A 68 -11.59 3.90 -1.55
C ALA A 68 -10.34 2.99 -1.69
N TRP A 69 -9.20 3.44 -1.21
CA TRP A 69 -7.93 2.72 -1.28
C TRP A 69 -7.59 1.95 0.01
N LEU A 70 -8.52 1.89 0.96
CA LEU A 70 -8.34 1.26 2.27
C LEU A 70 -7.08 1.76 3.00
N GLY A 71 -6.81 3.08 2.89
CA GLY A 71 -5.62 3.71 3.46
C GLY A 71 -4.32 3.46 2.68
N GLY A 72 -4.36 2.80 1.54
CA GLY A 72 -3.18 2.42 0.76
C GLY A 72 -2.31 1.36 1.44
N LYS A 73 -1.09 1.19 0.95
CA LYS A 73 -0.11 0.29 1.58
C LYS A 73 0.71 1.03 2.63
N LYS A 74 1.22 0.30 3.62
CA LYS A 74 2.00 0.85 4.75
C LYS A 74 3.26 1.64 4.38
N ASN A 75 3.69 1.56 3.13
CA ASN A 75 4.85 2.28 2.59
C ASN A 75 4.44 3.41 1.63
N ASP A 76 3.15 3.63 1.44
CA ASP A 76 2.68 4.66 0.54
C ASP A 76 2.74 6.05 1.18
N ILE A 77 3.06 7.01 0.32
CA ILE A 77 2.93 8.44 0.53
C ILE A 77 1.96 8.91 -0.54
N ILE A 78 0.71 9.15 -0.16
CA ILE A 78 -0.34 9.58 -1.07
C ILE A 78 -0.40 11.11 -1.00
N ILE A 79 -0.18 11.76 -2.13
CA ILE A 79 -0.18 13.22 -2.27
C ILE A 79 -1.36 13.59 -3.17
N ALA A 80 -2.42 14.16 -2.60
CA ALA A 80 -3.54 14.69 -3.35
C ALA A 80 -3.35 16.20 -3.55
N VAL A 81 -3.49 16.65 -4.78
CA VAL A 81 -3.31 18.05 -5.20
C VAL A 81 -4.57 18.53 -5.90
N GLY A 82 -5.28 19.47 -5.28
CA GLY A 82 -6.42 20.14 -5.89
C GLY A 82 -5.95 21.20 -6.87
N VAL A 83 -6.41 21.12 -8.10
CA VAL A 83 -6.05 22.03 -9.19
C VAL A 83 -7.31 22.30 -10.02
N THR A 84 -7.98 23.41 -9.75
CA THR A 84 -9.14 23.84 -10.54
C THR A 84 -8.74 24.60 -11.80
N GLN A 85 -7.58 25.25 -11.77
CA GLN A 85 -6.98 25.95 -12.89
C GLN A 85 -5.51 25.58 -13.04
N TRP A 86 -5.20 24.70 -13.98
CA TRP A 86 -3.82 24.29 -14.24
C TRP A 86 -2.92 25.47 -14.68
N PRO A 87 -1.72 25.64 -14.10
CA PRO A 87 -1.04 24.79 -13.11
C PRO A 87 -1.23 25.24 -11.64
N HIS A 88 -2.18 26.12 -11.30
CA HIS A 88 -2.35 26.69 -9.97
C HIS A 88 -2.78 25.64 -8.93
N ILE A 89 -2.07 25.60 -7.79
CA ILE A 89 -2.36 24.70 -6.66
C ILE A 89 -3.38 25.36 -5.74
N ASP A 90 -4.59 24.81 -5.70
CA ASP A 90 -5.62 25.28 -4.76
C ASP A 90 -5.36 24.73 -3.35
N TRP A 91 -4.97 23.46 -3.27
CA TRP A 91 -4.66 22.79 -2.01
C TRP A 91 -3.78 21.54 -2.24
N VAL A 92 -3.08 21.15 -1.18
CA VAL A 92 -2.34 19.87 -1.11
C VAL A 92 -2.72 19.17 0.18
N GLU A 93 -2.91 17.85 0.12
CA GLU A 93 -3.03 16.98 1.30
C GLU A 93 -2.15 15.75 1.15
N VAL A 94 -1.58 15.31 2.27
CA VAL A 94 -0.64 14.16 2.29
C VAL A 94 -1.12 13.13 3.29
N SER A 95 -1.32 11.90 2.83
CA SER A 95 -1.62 10.74 3.66
C SER A 95 -0.50 9.71 3.60
N SER A 96 -0.16 9.12 4.74
CA SER A 96 0.87 8.09 4.84
C SER A 96 0.84 7.39 6.19
N TRP A 97 1.18 6.10 6.22
CA TRP A 97 1.40 5.31 7.44
C TRP A 97 2.82 5.51 8.01
N THR A 98 3.28 6.75 8.11
CA THR A 98 4.58 7.08 8.71
C THR A 98 4.52 7.11 10.24
N LYS A 99 5.66 6.87 10.91
CA LYS A 99 5.80 7.13 12.37
C LYS A 99 5.93 8.63 12.69
N GLN A 100 6.33 9.43 11.70
CA GLN A 100 6.59 10.86 11.86
C GLN A 100 5.45 11.66 11.25
N GLU A 101 4.48 12.04 12.07
CA GLU A 101 3.34 12.85 11.59
C GLU A 101 3.76 14.20 11.00
N LEU A 102 4.83 14.79 11.54
CA LEU A 102 5.40 16.04 11.05
C LEU A 102 5.83 15.96 9.57
N PHE A 103 6.24 14.78 9.10
CA PHE A 103 6.56 14.53 7.70
C PHE A 103 5.41 14.95 6.76
N LYS A 104 4.18 14.53 7.10
CA LYS A 104 3.00 14.83 6.27
C LYS A 104 2.74 16.34 6.18
N VAL A 105 2.85 17.00 7.33
CA VAL A 105 2.62 18.45 7.42
C VAL A 105 3.69 19.23 6.63
N GLN A 106 4.96 18.92 6.83
CA GLN A 106 6.06 19.60 6.15
C GLN A 106 6.01 19.40 4.63
N LEU A 107 5.79 18.18 4.17
CA LEU A 107 5.69 17.91 2.72
C LEU A 107 4.49 18.63 2.12
N ARG A 108 3.32 18.61 2.78
CA ARG A 108 2.12 19.34 2.35
C ARG A 108 2.39 20.83 2.24
N ASP A 109 2.94 21.42 3.29
CA ASP A 109 3.10 22.88 3.38
C ASP A 109 4.14 23.37 2.35
N ASP A 110 5.25 22.66 2.16
CA ASP A 110 6.26 23.01 1.17
C ASP A 110 5.73 22.85 -0.28
N LEU A 111 4.93 21.79 -0.56
CA LEU A 111 4.28 21.65 -1.87
C LEU A 111 3.22 22.74 -2.11
N GLN A 112 2.42 23.07 -1.11
CA GLN A 112 1.43 24.13 -1.19
C GLN A 112 2.10 25.50 -1.43
N ALA A 113 3.25 25.75 -0.81
CA ALA A 113 3.99 27.01 -0.92
C ALA A 113 4.56 27.27 -2.32
N LEU A 114 4.60 26.28 -3.20
CA LEU A 114 5.01 26.47 -4.60
C LEU A 114 4.03 27.37 -5.36
N GLY A 115 2.75 27.37 -4.98
CA GLY A 115 1.67 28.12 -5.65
C GLY A 115 1.27 27.50 -6.99
N ASP A 116 2.23 27.10 -7.82
CA ASP A 116 2.00 26.45 -9.10
C ASP A 116 2.68 25.09 -9.16
N VAL A 117 2.10 24.17 -9.92
CA VAL A 117 2.62 22.81 -10.11
C VAL A 117 3.91 22.86 -10.95
N ASP A 118 5.04 22.59 -10.31
CA ASP A 118 6.33 22.44 -10.95
C ASP A 118 6.89 21.03 -10.72
N ARG A 119 7.09 20.28 -11.80
CA ARG A 119 7.48 18.86 -11.75
C ARG A 119 8.82 18.66 -11.05
N ALA A 120 9.82 19.49 -11.37
CA ALA A 120 11.16 19.34 -10.81
C ALA A 120 11.16 19.63 -9.30
N GLN A 121 10.45 20.67 -8.87
CA GLN A 121 10.33 21.05 -7.48
C GLN A 121 9.52 19.99 -6.68
N PHE A 122 8.44 19.43 -7.26
CA PHE A 122 7.71 18.32 -6.64
C PHE A 122 8.65 17.14 -6.37
N MET A 123 9.42 16.69 -7.37
CA MET A 123 10.36 15.58 -7.19
C MET A 123 11.45 15.91 -6.15
N ALA A 124 11.95 17.13 -6.12
CA ALA A 124 12.94 17.57 -5.15
C ALA A 124 12.39 17.55 -3.72
N LEU A 125 11.18 18.07 -3.50
CA LEU A 125 10.53 18.10 -2.18
C LEU A 125 10.16 16.70 -1.70
N ILE A 126 9.61 15.85 -2.56
CA ILE A 126 9.31 14.45 -2.22
C ILE A 126 10.59 13.71 -1.82
N ASN A 127 11.68 13.87 -2.60
CA ASN A 127 12.96 13.26 -2.29
C ASN A 127 13.53 13.77 -0.97
N LYS A 128 13.54 15.09 -0.75
CA LYS A 128 14.05 15.74 0.47
C LYS A 128 13.33 15.23 1.70
N HIS A 129 12.03 15.45 1.78
CA HIS A 129 11.26 15.10 2.98
C HIS A 129 11.22 13.60 3.24
N THR A 130 11.13 12.77 2.19
CA THR A 130 11.18 11.32 2.37
C THR A 130 12.53 10.86 2.89
N THR A 131 13.63 11.45 2.40
CA THR A 131 14.98 11.10 2.88
C THR A 131 15.22 11.56 4.32
N GLU A 132 14.78 12.76 4.67
CA GLU A 132 15.09 13.40 5.94
C GLU A 132 14.16 12.92 7.08
N THR A 133 12.87 12.87 6.83
CA THR A 133 11.87 12.75 7.91
C THR A 133 10.93 11.54 7.81
N PHE A 134 10.81 10.89 6.65
CA PHE A 134 9.94 9.71 6.53
C PHE A 134 10.52 8.52 7.31
N VAL A 135 9.68 7.92 8.16
CA VAL A 135 10.00 6.70 8.90
C VAL A 135 8.85 5.70 8.72
N ARG A 136 9.14 4.60 8.02
CA ARG A 136 8.17 3.53 7.79
C ARG A 136 7.80 2.83 9.09
N ARG A 137 6.52 2.52 9.30
CA ARG A 137 6.09 1.69 10.43
C ARG A 137 6.50 0.23 10.22
N PRO A 138 7.08 -0.46 11.23
CA PRO A 138 7.36 -1.87 11.15
C PRO A 138 6.07 -2.69 11.15
N MET A 139 6.12 -3.94 10.65
CA MET A 139 4.94 -4.80 10.55
C MET A 139 4.32 -5.12 11.90
N ARG A 140 5.13 -5.25 12.95
CA ARG A 140 4.67 -5.49 14.32
C ARG A 140 3.68 -4.43 14.85
N ASP A 141 3.77 -3.18 14.35
CA ASP A 141 2.85 -2.12 14.76
C ASP A 141 1.41 -2.35 14.21
N PHE A 142 1.23 -3.37 13.35
CA PHE A 142 -0.03 -3.79 12.72
C PHE A 142 -0.46 -5.20 13.14
N GLU A 143 0.20 -5.82 14.13
CA GLU A 143 -0.13 -7.17 14.58
C GLU A 143 -1.57 -7.29 15.09
N TYR A 144 -2.12 -6.21 15.66
CA TYR A 144 -3.52 -6.15 16.09
C TYR A 144 -4.52 -6.37 14.94
N LEU A 145 -4.12 -6.08 13.68
CA LEU A 145 -4.97 -6.33 12.52
C LEU A 145 -4.98 -7.82 12.13
N ALA A 146 -4.00 -8.61 12.59
CA ALA A 146 -3.95 -10.04 12.30
C ALA A 146 -5.10 -10.79 13.00
N ASP A 147 -5.54 -10.31 14.16
CA ASP A 147 -6.64 -10.89 14.93
C ASP A 147 -8.02 -10.64 14.26
N GLU A 148 -8.10 -9.67 13.34
CA GLU A 148 -9.30 -9.35 12.55
C GLU A 148 -9.37 -10.11 11.22
N ILE A 149 -8.30 -10.84 10.85
CA ILE A 149 -8.27 -11.62 9.61
C ILE A 149 -8.97 -12.96 9.83
N GLU A 150 -10.26 -13.00 9.59
CA GLU A 150 -11.00 -14.26 9.54
C GLU A 150 -10.68 -15.01 8.24
N PRO A 151 -10.26 -16.30 8.33
CA PRO A 151 -10.04 -17.11 7.14
C PRO A 151 -11.37 -17.28 6.39
N ALA A 152 -11.33 -17.21 5.06
CA ALA A 152 -12.52 -17.41 4.25
C ALA A 152 -13.19 -18.74 4.58
N LEU A 153 -14.52 -18.78 4.70
CA LEU A 153 -15.31 -19.94 5.12
C LEU A 153 -14.94 -21.22 4.36
N TRP A 154 -14.66 -21.12 3.06
CA TRP A 154 -14.25 -22.28 2.25
C TRP A 154 -12.92 -22.87 2.70
N VAL A 155 -11.97 -22.06 3.24
CA VAL A 155 -10.68 -22.52 3.77
C VAL A 155 -10.91 -23.36 5.03
N ILE A 156 -11.79 -22.90 5.91
CA ILE A 156 -12.15 -23.62 7.14
C ILE A 156 -12.82 -24.96 6.79
N ILE A 157 -13.76 -24.95 5.85
CA ILE A 157 -14.44 -26.17 5.38
C ILE A 157 -13.42 -27.14 4.78
N LEU A 158 -12.54 -26.66 3.89
CA LEU A 158 -11.54 -27.51 3.26
C LEU A 158 -10.56 -28.13 4.28
N ALA A 159 -10.07 -27.34 5.23
CA ALA A 159 -9.20 -27.83 6.30
C ALA A 159 -9.89 -28.88 7.17
N THR A 160 -11.16 -28.65 7.49
CA THR A 160 -11.95 -29.62 8.27
C THR A 160 -12.16 -30.94 7.51
N VAL A 161 -12.53 -30.87 6.24
CA VAL A 161 -12.72 -32.07 5.40
C VAL A 161 -11.40 -32.86 5.27
N LEU A 162 -10.29 -32.17 5.01
CA LEU A 162 -8.96 -32.83 4.92
C LEU A 162 -8.57 -33.47 6.26
N GLY A 163 -8.84 -32.82 7.38
CA GLY A 163 -8.60 -33.36 8.72
C GLY A 163 -9.40 -34.64 8.99
N VAL A 164 -10.69 -34.65 8.64
CA VAL A 164 -11.55 -35.83 8.78
C VAL A 164 -11.05 -36.97 7.88
N LEU A 165 -10.74 -36.70 6.61
CA LEU A 165 -10.22 -37.71 5.68
C LEU A 165 -8.90 -38.30 6.17
N ALA A 166 -8.00 -37.47 6.65
CA ALA A 166 -6.73 -37.93 7.23
C ALA A 166 -6.93 -38.81 8.45
N SER A 167 -7.86 -38.43 9.36
CA SER A 167 -8.20 -39.23 10.53
C SER A 167 -8.80 -40.59 10.18
N LEU A 168 -9.70 -40.61 9.20
CA LEU A 168 -10.31 -41.88 8.71
C LEU A 168 -9.22 -42.76 8.03
N GLY A 169 -8.36 -42.17 7.20
CA GLY A 169 -7.26 -42.86 6.55
C GLY A 169 -6.27 -43.49 7.54
N LEU A 170 -5.88 -42.72 8.56
CA LEU A 170 -5.03 -43.22 9.65
C LEU A 170 -5.72 -44.32 10.45
N SER A 171 -6.98 -44.14 10.81
CA SER A 171 -7.75 -45.16 11.54
C SER A 171 -7.88 -46.48 10.75
N TYR A 172 -8.15 -46.38 9.45
CA TYR A 172 -8.19 -47.53 8.58
C TYR A 172 -6.80 -48.22 8.45
N TRP A 173 -5.75 -47.45 8.33
CA TRP A 173 -4.37 -47.99 8.27
C TRP A 173 -4.02 -48.70 9.58
N PHE A 174 -4.28 -48.11 10.75
CA PHE A 174 -4.06 -48.76 12.06
C PHE A 174 -4.86 -50.02 12.19
N TYR A 175 -6.14 -50.02 11.74
CA TYR A 175 -6.97 -51.19 11.79
C TYR A 175 -6.41 -52.35 10.92
N ARG A 176 -5.86 -52.02 9.75
CA ARG A 176 -5.35 -53.02 8.79
C ARG A 176 -3.96 -53.54 9.16
N GLU A 177 -3.07 -52.69 9.54
CA GLU A 177 -1.62 -53.00 9.74
C GLU A 177 -1.30 -53.34 11.20
N ASP A 178 -2.21 -53.01 12.14
CA ASP A 178 -2.03 -53.17 13.60
C ASP A 178 -0.56 -52.88 14.07
N PRO A 179 0.01 -51.70 13.80
CA PRO A 179 1.43 -51.41 14.03
C PRO A 179 1.85 -51.46 15.51
N PHE A 180 0.85 -51.56 16.42
CA PHE A 180 1.05 -51.70 17.86
C PHE A 180 0.58 -53.05 18.41
N GLY A 181 0.21 -53.99 17.53
CA GLY A 181 -0.08 -55.38 17.90
C GLY A 181 1.09 -55.99 18.63
N SER A 182 1.04 -56.07 19.93
CA SER A 182 2.05 -56.69 20.74
C SER A 182 2.01 -58.20 20.56
N ASN A 183 3.04 -58.82 20.04
CA ASN A 183 3.29 -60.25 20.15
C ASN A 183 3.56 -60.62 21.63
N TYR A 184 2.60 -60.46 22.49
CA TYR A 184 2.63 -61.03 23.83
C TYR A 184 2.28 -62.49 23.73
N ASN A 185 3.29 -63.35 23.44
CA ASN A 185 3.20 -64.77 23.73
C ASN A 185 3.32 -64.98 25.26
N TRP A 186 2.21 -65.11 25.94
CA TRP A 186 2.21 -65.66 27.29
C TRP A 186 2.44 -67.18 27.15
N ARG A 187 3.64 -67.64 27.50
CA ARG A 187 3.89 -69.04 27.84
C ARG A 187 3.76 -69.21 29.33
#